data_c44a913344a6769ee855a84565f4c029
#
_entry.id   c44a913344a6769ee855a84565f4c029
#
_cell.length_a   1.000
_cell.length_b   1.000
_cell.length_c   1.000
_cell.angle_alpha   90.00
_cell.angle_beta   90.00
_cell.angle_gamma   90.00
#
_symmetry.space_group_name_H-M   'P 1'
#
loop_
_entity.id
_entity.type
_entity.pdbx_description
1 polymer ?
#
loop_
_entity_poly.entity_id
_entity_poly.type
_entity_poly.pdbx_seq_one_letter_code
_entity_poly.pdbx_strand_id
1 'polypeptide(L)'
;MAPAPRPLQTPIAIVGVSALFPGSHDGDGFWRDILAGRDLIRDVPPGHWRIEDYYDPDPSAPDKTYARRGAFLDPVEFDALGWGIPPKNVPATDTSQLLALIVAERVLADASRAHDVDKSRASVILGVTSAQELMGAMVSRLQHPVWRKALREMGLP
;
A
#
# COMPACT_ATOMS: atom_id res chain seq x y z
N MET A 1 -32.68 -39.43 -7.52
CA MET A 1 -31.34 -39.52 -8.11
C MET A 1 -30.39 -38.77 -7.18
N ALA A 2 -29.50 -39.46 -6.48
CA ALA A 2 -28.56 -38.84 -5.58
C ALA A 2 -27.54 -38.02 -6.40
N PRO A 3 -27.12 -36.82 -5.93
CA PRO A 3 -26.10 -36.04 -6.62
C PRO A 3 -24.79 -36.81 -6.66
N ALA A 4 -24.10 -36.77 -7.80
CA ALA A 4 -22.79 -37.39 -7.95
C ALA A 4 -21.79 -36.82 -6.89
N PRO A 5 -20.92 -37.67 -6.32
CA PRO A 5 -19.95 -37.21 -5.35
C PRO A 5 -19.04 -36.14 -5.99
N ARG A 6 -18.87 -34.99 -5.33
CA ARG A 6 -17.92 -33.96 -5.76
C ARG A 6 -16.51 -34.58 -5.78
N PRO A 7 -15.72 -34.36 -6.86
CA PRO A 7 -14.35 -34.82 -6.85
C PRO A 7 -13.62 -34.21 -5.63
N LEU A 8 -12.91 -35.04 -4.88
CA LEU A 8 -12.07 -34.61 -3.77
C LEU A 8 -11.04 -33.63 -4.33
N GLN A 9 -11.17 -32.36 -3.94
CA GLN A 9 -10.15 -31.36 -4.29
C GLN A 9 -8.86 -31.72 -3.53
N THR A 10 -7.73 -31.70 -4.23
CA THR A 10 -6.43 -31.83 -3.59
C THR A 10 -6.28 -30.76 -2.52
N PRO A 11 -5.99 -31.10 -1.27
CA PRO A 11 -5.80 -30.10 -0.24
C PRO A 11 -4.62 -29.18 -0.56
N ILE A 12 -4.80 -27.88 -0.32
CA ILE A 12 -3.77 -26.85 -0.49
C ILE A 12 -3.35 -26.40 0.92
N ALA A 13 -2.03 -26.38 1.18
CA ALA A 13 -1.48 -25.91 2.44
C ALA A 13 -0.98 -24.47 2.32
N ILE A 14 -1.27 -23.65 3.33
CA ILE A 14 -0.61 -22.36 3.53
C ILE A 14 0.66 -22.64 4.32
N VAL A 15 1.83 -22.38 3.72
CA VAL A 15 3.15 -22.73 4.29
C VAL A 15 3.92 -21.53 4.80
N GLY A 16 3.45 -20.31 4.54
CA GLY A 16 4.03 -19.06 5.04
C GLY A 16 3.05 -17.92 4.94
N VAL A 17 3.16 -16.97 5.87
CA VAL A 17 2.31 -15.77 5.92
C VAL A 17 3.18 -14.55 6.23
N SER A 18 2.93 -13.45 5.53
CA SER A 18 3.54 -12.15 5.84
C SER A 18 2.57 -11.02 5.58
N ALA A 19 2.68 -9.95 6.36
CA ALA A 19 1.83 -8.79 6.21
C ALA A 19 2.50 -7.53 6.76
N LEU A 20 2.01 -6.38 6.30
CA LEU A 20 2.29 -5.06 6.85
C LEU A 20 0.96 -4.40 7.16
N PHE A 21 0.80 -3.94 8.40
CA PHE A 21 -0.41 -3.27 8.86
C PHE A 21 -0.06 -1.94 9.53
N PRO A 22 -0.98 -0.96 9.55
CA PRO A 22 -0.81 0.25 10.33
C PRO A 22 -0.50 -0.07 11.81
N GLY A 23 0.62 0.49 12.33
CA GLY A 23 1.05 0.23 13.71
C GLY A 23 1.64 -1.15 13.98
N SER A 24 1.66 -2.05 12.98
CA SER A 24 2.16 -3.42 13.12
C SER A 24 3.01 -3.82 11.91
N HIS A 25 4.23 -4.26 12.15
CA HIS A 25 5.17 -4.62 11.09
C HIS A 25 5.03 -6.06 10.59
N ASP A 26 4.21 -6.86 11.25
CA ASP A 26 4.00 -8.28 10.95
C ASP A 26 2.61 -8.76 11.40
N GLY A 27 2.30 -10.02 11.07
CA GLY A 27 1.03 -10.65 11.44
C GLY A 27 0.84 -10.83 12.95
N ASP A 28 1.91 -11.09 13.69
CA ASP A 28 1.86 -11.28 15.14
C ASP A 28 1.56 -9.96 15.85
N GLY A 29 2.15 -8.88 15.41
CA GLY A 29 1.84 -7.53 15.86
C GLY A 29 0.38 -7.18 15.64
N PHE A 30 -0.10 -7.41 14.43
CA PHE A 30 -1.51 -7.18 14.08
C PHE A 30 -2.47 -8.02 14.95
N TRP A 31 -2.15 -9.30 15.18
CA TRP A 31 -2.96 -10.16 16.05
C TRP A 31 -2.99 -9.66 17.49
N ARG A 32 -1.87 -9.22 18.03
CA ARG A 32 -1.81 -8.59 19.37
C ARG A 32 -2.65 -7.32 19.45
N ASP A 33 -2.68 -6.51 18.39
CA ASP A 33 -3.50 -5.31 18.35
C ASP A 33 -4.99 -5.62 18.33
N ILE A 34 -5.40 -6.67 17.61
CA ILE A 34 -6.78 -7.18 17.62
C ILE A 34 -7.16 -7.64 19.02
N LEU A 35 -6.33 -8.48 19.66
CA LEU A 35 -6.60 -8.99 20.99
C LEU A 35 -6.66 -7.89 22.05
N ALA A 36 -5.86 -6.83 21.88
CA ALA A 36 -5.85 -5.68 22.77
C ALA A 36 -6.95 -4.65 22.49
N GLY A 37 -7.74 -4.85 21.42
CA GLY A 37 -8.79 -3.92 20.99
C GLY A 37 -8.25 -2.53 20.62
N ARG A 38 -7.02 -2.45 20.06
CA ARG A 38 -6.40 -1.17 19.70
C ARG A 38 -7.09 -0.55 18.49
N ASP A 39 -7.47 0.72 18.61
CA ASP A 39 -7.84 1.55 17.47
C ASP A 39 -6.57 2.17 16.88
N LEU A 40 -6.20 1.71 15.68
CA LEU A 40 -5.03 2.21 14.94
C LEU A 40 -5.42 3.26 13.90
N ILE A 41 -6.68 3.68 13.86
CA ILE A 41 -7.13 4.79 13.02
C ILE A 41 -6.72 6.10 13.68
N ARG A 42 -5.93 6.88 12.97
CA ARG A 42 -5.36 8.16 13.44
C ARG A 42 -5.60 9.29 12.44
N ASP A 43 -5.36 10.51 12.86
CA ASP A 43 -5.40 11.65 11.94
C ASP A 43 -4.33 11.47 10.85
N VAL A 44 -4.63 11.98 9.65
CA VAL A 44 -3.71 11.92 8.51
C VAL A 44 -2.35 12.54 8.87
N PRO A 45 -1.24 11.83 8.61
CA PRO A 45 0.09 12.38 8.86
C PRO A 45 0.39 13.58 7.95
N PRO A 46 1.12 14.59 8.42
CA PRO A 46 1.46 15.79 7.63
C PRO A 46 2.17 15.49 6.31
N GLY A 47 2.84 14.34 6.20
CA GLY A 47 3.51 13.90 4.97
C GLY A 47 2.56 13.41 3.87
N HIS A 48 1.30 13.09 4.17
CA HIS A 48 0.31 12.70 3.16
C HIS A 48 -0.37 13.92 2.55
N TRP A 49 -1.03 14.73 3.37
CA TRP A 49 -1.65 15.99 2.96
C TRP A 49 -1.92 16.86 4.18
N ARG A 50 -2.06 18.15 3.97
CA ARG A 50 -2.27 19.13 5.03
C ARG A 50 -3.76 19.23 5.36
N ILE A 51 -4.11 19.02 6.61
CA ILE A 51 -5.49 19.04 7.10
C ILE A 51 -6.14 20.41 6.83
N GLU A 52 -5.39 21.48 7.01
CA GLU A 52 -5.84 22.87 6.84
C GLU A 52 -6.27 23.16 5.40
N ASP A 53 -5.64 22.49 4.43
CA ASP A 53 -5.90 22.74 3.01
C ASP A 53 -7.11 21.95 2.48
N TYR A 54 -7.38 20.75 3.04
CA TYR A 54 -8.33 19.81 2.43
C TYR A 54 -9.48 19.37 3.33
N TYR A 55 -9.40 19.57 4.65
CA TYR A 55 -10.45 19.12 5.56
C TYR A 55 -11.50 20.19 5.80
N ASP A 56 -12.78 19.79 5.75
CA ASP A 56 -13.92 20.55 6.25
C ASP A 56 -14.92 19.57 6.88
N PRO A 57 -15.44 19.83 8.08
CA PRO A 57 -16.45 18.97 8.70
C PRO A 57 -17.78 18.94 7.96
N ASP A 58 -18.08 19.93 7.11
CA ASP A 58 -19.25 19.93 6.26
C ASP A 58 -19.03 19.01 5.04
N PRO A 59 -19.78 17.89 4.92
CA PRO A 59 -19.63 16.97 3.80
C PRO A 59 -20.05 17.57 2.44
N SER A 60 -20.71 18.73 2.44
CA SER A 60 -21.12 19.46 1.22
C SER A 60 -20.13 20.55 0.79
N ALA A 61 -19.07 20.79 1.58
CA ALA A 61 -18.06 21.78 1.24
C ALA A 61 -17.35 21.42 -0.07
N PRO A 62 -17.30 22.32 -1.07
CA PRO A 62 -16.67 22.03 -2.34
C PRO A 62 -15.16 21.86 -2.18
N ASP A 63 -14.57 20.92 -2.94
CA ASP A 63 -13.14 20.61 -2.98
C ASP A 63 -12.51 20.25 -1.63
N LYS A 64 -13.33 19.79 -0.68
CA LYS A 64 -12.93 19.36 0.67
C LYS A 64 -13.28 17.91 0.95
N THR A 65 -12.63 17.34 1.94
CA THR A 65 -12.99 16.05 2.51
C THR A 65 -13.43 16.21 3.96
N TYR A 66 -14.51 15.54 4.34
CA TYR A 66 -14.97 15.50 5.73
C TYR A 66 -14.28 14.40 6.55
N ALA A 67 -13.45 13.58 5.92
CA ALA A 67 -12.71 12.51 6.57
C ALA A 67 -11.21 12.88 6.65
N ARG A 68 -10.68 12.94 7.86
CA ARG A 68 -9.26 13.21 8.13
C ARG A 68 -8.55 12.09 8.87
N ARG A 69 -9.27 11.02 9.20
CA ARG A 69 -8.70 9.87 9.92
C ARG A 69 -8.63 8.66 9.00
N GLY A 70 -7.58 7.89 9.15
CA GLY A 70 -7.35 6.67 8.41
C GLY A 70 -6.33 5.78 9.09
N ALA A 71 -6.18 4.58 8.55
CA ALA A 71 -5.17 3.63 8.99
C ALA A 71 -3.94 3.78 8.05
N PHE A 72 -2.88 4.39 8.55
CA PHE A 72 -1.66 4.69 7.80
C PHE A 72 -0.54 3.75 8.23
N LEU A 73 0.16 3.16 7.27
CA LEU A 73 1.40 2.43 7.52
C LEU A 73 2.44 3.37 8.13
N ASP A 74 3.22 2.84 9.06
CA ASP A 74 4.40 3.53 9.52
C ASP A 74 5.47 3.50 8.43
N PRO A 75 6.44 4.44 8.43
CA PRO A 75 7.53 4.43 7.45
C PRO A 75 8.24 3.07 7.42
N VAL A 76 8.40 2.53 6.23
CA VAL A 76 9.09 1.26 5.99
C VAL A 76 10.40 1.54 5.29
N GLU A 77 11.51 1.12 5.88
CA GLU A 77 12.81 1.23 5.23
C GLU A 77 12.90 0.29 4.02
N PHE A 78 13.43 0.81 2.93
CA PHE A 78 13.61 0.06 1.69
C PHE A 78 15.04 0.20 1.16
N ASP A 79 15.78 -0.89 1.18
CA ASP A 79 17.12 -0.96 0.60
C ASP A 79 17.05 -1.19 -0.91
N ALA A 80 16.93 -0.10 -1.66
CA ALA A 80 16.84 -0.17 -3.12
C ALA A 80 18.03 -0.88 -3.77
N LEU A 81 19.25 -0.69 -3.25
CA LEU A 81 20.44 -1.30 -3.80
C LEU A 81 20.48 -2.81 -3.52
N GLY A 82 20.09 -3.24 -2.35
CA GLY A 82 19.95 -4.66 -2.00
C GLY A 82 18.97 -5.39 -2.92
N TRP A 83 17.95 -4.69 -3.41
CA TRP A 83 17.00 -5.21 -4.41
C TRP A 83 17.43 -5.03 -5.87
N GLY A 84 18.63 -4.47 -6.12
CA GLY A 84 19.11 -4.18 -7.47
C GLY A 84 18.35 -3.07 -8.18
N ILE A 85 17.61 -2.24 -7.43
CA ILE A 85 16.86 -1.10 -7.96
C ILE A 85 17.74 0.16 -7.86
N PRO A 86 18.05 0.84 -8.98
CA PRO A 86 18.77 2.09 -8.90
C PRO A 86 18.01 3.12 -8.06
N PRO A 87 18.64 3.80 -7.08
CA PRO A 87 17.96 4.75 -6.19
C PRO A 87 17.16 5.84 -6.93
N LYS A 88 17.65 6.26 -8.09
CA LYS A 88 16.97 7.24 -8.97
C LYS A 88 15.59 6.77 -9.48
N ASN A 89 15.35 5.45 -9.50
CA ASN A 89 14.10 4.87 -9.98
C ASN A 89 13.05 4.77 -8.87
N VAL A 90 13.46 4.80 -7.59
CA VAL A 90 12.53 4.66 -6.45
C VAL A 90 11.39 5.69 -6.49
N PRO A 91 11.65 7.01 -6.73
CA PRO A 91 10.57 7.99 -6.82
C PRO A 91 9.63 7.82 -8.01
N ALA A 92 10.03 7.01 -9.01
CA ALA A 92 9.23 6.68 -10.18
C ALA A 92 8.62 5.27 -10.11
N THR A 93 8.75 4.60 -8.97
CA THR A 93 8.18 3.27 -8.72
C THR A 93 7.03 3.42 -7.74
N ASP A 94 5.90 2.80 -8.06
CA ASP A 94 4.75 2.83 -7.17
C ASP A 94 5.07 2.15 -5.83
N THR A 95 4.68 2.78 -4.73
CA THR A 95 4.92 2.30 -3.37
C THR A 95 4.39 0.88 -3.14
N SER A 96 3.27 0.52 -3.77
CA SER A 96 2.71 -0.83 -3.68
C SER A 96 3.66 -1.91 -4.22
N GLN A 97 4.44 -1.60 -5.26
CA GLN A 97 5.43 -2.52 -5.82
C GLN A 97 6.61 -2.72 -4.86
N LEU A 98 7.09 -1.64 -4.24
CA LEU A 98 8.18 -1.70 -3.26
C LEU A 98 7.77 -2.49 -2.02
N LEU A 99 6.57 -2.22 -1.49
CA LEU A 99 6.02 -2.95 -0.35
C LEU A 99 5.78 -4.44 -0.68
N ALA A 100 5.35 -4.75 -1.91
CA ALA A 100 5.16 -6.13 -2.35
C ALA A 100 6.46 -6.94 -2.34
N LEU A 101 7.61 -6.33 -2.69
CA LEU A 101 8.91 -6.98 -2.60
C LEU A 101 9.26 -7.36 -1.15
N ILE A 102 9.07 -6.43 -0.22
CA ILE A 102 9.33 -6.67 1.21
C ILE A 102 8.45 -7.81 1.75
N VAL A 103 7.15 -7.77 1.43
CA VAL A 103 6.21 -8.80 1.89
C VAL A 103 6.53 -10.15 1.26
N ALA A 104 6.90 -10.19 -0.03
CA ALA A 104 7.29 -11.42 -0.72
C ALA A 104 8.56 -12.04 -0.12
N GLU A 105 9.57 -11.24 0.19
CA GLU A 105 10.78 -11.72 0.89
C GLU A 105 10.43 -12.33 2.23
N ARG A 106 9.64 -11.64 3.04
CA ARG A 106 9.25 -12.10 4.38
C ARG A 106 8.42 -13.39 4.34
N VAL A 107 7.49 -13.53 3.40
CA VAL A 107 6.68 -14.76 3.28
C VAL A 107 7.52 -15.93 2.82
N LEU A 108 8.50 -15.72 1.94
CA LEU A 108 9.45 -16.76 1.54
C LEU A 108 10.37 -17.16 2.69
N ALA A 109 10.83 -16.20 3.48
CA ALA A 109 11.63 -16.46 4.67
C ALA A 109 10.83 -17.24 5.73
N ASP A 110 9.55 -16.90 5.94
CA ASP A 110 8.68 -17.61 6.85
C ASP A 110 8.43 -19.05 6.40
N ALA A 111 8.05 -19.27 5.14
CA ALA A 111 7.86 -20.59 4.56
C ALA A 111 9.13 -21.45 4.64
N SER A 112 10.31 -20.86 4.41
CA SER A 112 11.59 -21.57 4.39
C SER A 112 12.08 -22.01 5.78
N ARG A 113 11.46 -21.57 6.87
CA ARG A 113 11.79 -22.03 8.22
C ARG A 113 11.42 -23.50 8.46
N ALA A 114 10.34 -23.95 7.84
CA ALA A 114 9.78 -25.29 8.07
C ALA A 114 9.76 -26.16 6.80
N HIS A 115 9.98 -25.57 5.62
CA HIS A 115 9.83 -26.24 4.33
C HIS A 115 10.98 -25.90 3.39
N ASP A 116 11.38 -26.87 2.57
CA ASP A 116 12.27 -26.63 1.42
C ASP A 116 11.43 -26.07 0.26
N VAL A 117 11.55 -24.76 0.01
CA VAL A 117 10.76 -24.07 -1.01
C VAL A 117 11.51 -24.07 -2.33
N ASP A 118 11.06 -24.87 -3.27
CA ASP A 118 11.58 -24.85 -4.65
C ASP A 118 11.07 -23.60 -5.40
N LYS A 119 11.90 -22.57 -5.40
CA LYS A 119 11.58 -21.28 -6.06
C LYS A 119 11.44 -21.40 -7.58
N SER A 120 12.01 -22.45 -8.22
CA SER A 120 11.89 -22.66 -9.67
C SER A 120 10.48 -23.07 -10.08
N ARG A 121 9.68 -23.57 -9.13
CA ARG A 121 8.27 -23.97 -9.30
C ARG A 121 7.28 -23.01 -8.64
N ALA A 122 7.76 -21.87 -8.15
CA ALA A 122 6.92 -20.87 -7.52
C ALA A 122 6.39 -19.86 -8.54
N SER A 123 5.13 -19.48 -8.39
CA SER A 123 4.51 -18.39 -9.13
C SER A 123 4.16 -17.25 -8.17
N VAL A 124 4.26 -16.01 -8.66
CA VAL A 124 3.86 -14.82 -7.90
C VAL A 124 2.57 -14.29 -8.50
N ILE A 125 1.53 -14.15 -7.68
CA ILE A 125 0.24 -13.59 -8.07
C ILE A 125 -0.05 -12.43 -7.13
N LEU A 126 -0.14 -11.21 -7.68
CA LEU A 126 -0.44 -9.99 -6.94
C LEU A 126 -1.77 -9.41 -7.38
N GLY A 127 -2.64 -9.13 -6.41
CA GLY A 127 -3.83 -8.31 -6.61
C GLY A 127 -3.52 -6.87 -6.18
N VAL A 128 -3.66 -5.91 -7.10
CA VAL A 128 -3.42 -4.48 -6.82
C VAL A 128 -4.63 -3.69 -7.25
N THR A 129 -5.11 -2.81 -6.37
CA THR A 129 -6.15 -1.82 -6.72
C THR A 129 -5.55 -0.43 -6.66
N SER A 130 -5.62 0.30 -7.78
CA SER A 130 -5.26 1.71 -7.98
C SER A 130 -3.91 2.17 -7.38
N ALA A 131 -2.87 2.08 -8.18
CA ALA A 131 -1.63 2.83 -8.01
C ALA A 131 -1.87 4.31 -8.37
N GLN A 132 -2.38 5.12 -7.44
CA GLN A 132 -2.77 6.51 -7.72
C GLN A 132 -1.65 7.51 -7.46
N GLU A 133 -0.61 7.13 -6.76
CA GLU A 133 0.47 8.03 -6.35
C GLU A 133 1.22 8.62 -7.56
N LEU A 134 1.64 7.78 -8.49
CA LEU A 134 2.26 8.24 -9.74
C LEU A 134 1.26 8.92 -10.67
N MET A 135 0.01 8.50 -10.66
CA MET A 135 -1.04 9.10 -11.47
C MET A 135 -1.29 10.56 -11.03
N GLY A 136 -1.35 10.83 -9.72
CA GLY A 136 -1.50 12.20 -9.19
C GLY A 136 -0.38 13.13 -9.65
N ALA A 137 0.88 12.68 -9.54
CA ALA A 137 2.04 13.45 -10.01
C ALA A 137 2.02 13.69 -11.52
N MET A 138 1.62 12.68 -12.31
CA MET A 138 1.53 12.80 -13.77
C MET A 138 0.42 13.75 -14.19
N VAL A 139 -0.78 13.64 -13.64
CA VAL A 139 -1.92 14.53 -13.93
C VAL A 139 -1.60 15.97 -13.54
N SER A 140 -1.00 16.19 -12.38
CA SER A 140 -0.53 17.49 -11.93
C SER A 140 0.43 18.11 -12.97
N ARG A 141 1.36 17.33 -13.49
CA ARG A 141 2.33 17.78 -14.50
C ARG A 141 1.67 18.15 -15.84
N LEU A 142 0.66 17.40 -16.27
CA LEU A 142 -0.13 17.67 -17.47
C LEU A 142 -0.94 18.98 -17.33
N GLN A 143 -1.44 19.30 -16.13
CA GLN A 143 -2.17 20.52 -15.84
C GLN A 143 -1.27 21.76 -15.63
N HIS A 144 0.03 21.57 -15.47
CA HIS A 144 0.97 22.67 -15.19
C HIS A 144 0.89 23.85 -16.17
N PRO A 145 0.77 23.66 -17.51
CA PRO A 145 0.61 24.79 -18.44
C PRO A 145 -0.68 25.59 -18.19
N VAL A 146 -1.76 24.90 -17.84
CA VAL A 146 -3.07 25.52 -17.55
C VAL A 146 -2.99 26.36 -16.29
N TRP A 147 -2.41 25.82 -15.22
CA TRP A 147 -2.22 26.55 -13.96
C TRP A 147 -1.32 27.77 -14.14
N ARG A 148 -0.21 27.62 -14.86
CA ARG A 148 0.70 28.75 -15.15
C ARG A 148 0.01 29.86 -15.93
N LYS A 149 -0.87 29.51 -16.87
CA LYS A 149 -1.66 30.48 -17.60
C LYS A 149 -2.61 31.23 -16.68
N ALA A 150 -3.39 30.50 -15.87
CA ALA A 150 -4.33 31.08 -14.91
C ALA A 150 -3.63 32.00 -13.89
N LEU A 151 -2.50 31.58 -13.32
CA LEU A 151 -1.72 32.39 -12.38
C LEU A 151 -1.23 33.71 -13.02
N ARG A 152 -0.74 33.66 -14.27
CA ARG A 152 -0.32 34.88 -15.00
C ARG A 152 -1.48 35.81 -15.26
N GLU A 153 -2.64 35.28 -15.63
CA GLU A 153 -3.87 36.09 -15.83
C GLU A 153 -4.34 36.76 -14.54
N MET A 154 -4.04 36.16 -13.37
CA MET A 154 -4.29 36.72 -12.03
C MET A 154 -3.18 37.67 -11.56
N GLY A 155 -2.12 37.91 -12.35
CA GLY A 155 -0.98 38.74 -11.97
C GLY A 155 -0.04 38.11 -10.97
N LEU A 156 -0.09 36.79 -10.80
CA LEU A 156 0.82 36.02 -9.94
C LEU A 156 2.02 35.48 -10.77
N PRO A 157 3.23 35.36 -10.17
CA PRO A 157 4.42 34.90 -10.85
C PRO A 157 4.37 33.44 -11.33
#